data_b6bae598db06cedf659f26464e94110b
#
_entry.id   b6bae598db06cedf659f26464e94110b
#
_cell.length_a   1.000
_cell.length_b   1.000
_cell.length_c   1.000
_cell.angle_alpha   90.00
_cell.angle_beta   90.00
_cell.angle_gamma   90.00
#
_symmetry.space_group_name_H-M   'P 1'
#
loop_
_entity.id
_entity.type
_entity.pdbx_description
1 polymer ?
#
loop_
_entity_poly.entity_id
_entity_poly.type
_entity_poly.pdbx_seq_one_letter_code
_entity_poly.pdbx_strand_id
1 'polypeptide(L)'
;VLMGFSQGCAMALMAGLRAPQRLAGLVGLSGYLPLAPTTAAERSTANLATPIFMAHGLHDTVVVPERGSTSRDLLRGLGHRVDWHAYPMEHSVCMEEVADLNRWLLAVLSTPGAGGAVEA
;
A
#
# COMPACT_ATOMS: atom_id res chain seq x y z
N VAL A 1 5.28 9.19 3.51
CA VAL A 1 4.31 8.09 3.37
C VAL A 1 3.02 8.61 2.76
N LEU A 2 2.55 7.92 1.73
CA LEU A 2 1.20 8.11 1.21
C LEU A 2 0.32 6.99 1.72
N MET A 3 -0.84 7.34 2.24
CA MET A 3 -1.78 6.38 2.81
C MET A 3 -3.20 6.71 2.37
N GLY A 4 -3.98 5.68 2.09
CA GLY A 4 -5.36 5.86 1.73
C GLY A 4 -6.23 4.66 2.05
N PHE A 5 -7.51 4.91 2.26
CA PHE A 5 -8.56 3.94 2.52
C PHE A 5 -9.54 3.92 1.35
N SER A 6 -9.94 2.75 0.89
CA SER A 6 -10.92 2.55 -0.19
C SER A 6 -10.45 3.23 -1.48
N GLN A 7 -11.17 4.22 -2.01
CA GLN A 7 -10.72 4.99 -3.16
C GLN A 7 -9.40 5.71 -2.88
N GLY A 8 -9.19 6.14 -1.63
CA GLY A 8 -7.91 6.71 -1.21
C GLY A 8 -6.75 5.73 -1.35
N CYS A 9 -6.98 4.44 -1.08
CA CYS A 9 -6.00 3.39 -1.33
C CYS A 9 -5.63 3.35 -2.81
N ALA A 10 -6.62 3.34 -3.69
CA ALA A 10 -6.40 3.32 -5.13
C ALA A 10 -5.56 4.53 -5.57
N MET A 11 -5.91 5.71 -5.07
CA MET A 11 -5.18 6.93 -5.41
C MET A 11 -3.76 6.93 -4.84
N ALA A 12 -3.57 6.46 -3.60
CA ALA A 12 -2.26 6.41 -2.97
C ALA A 12 -1.32 5.46 -3.71
N LEU A 13 -1.79 4.28 -4.08
CA LEU A 13 -0.97 3.33 -4.82
C LEU A 13 -0.65 3.84 -6.23
N MET A 14 -1.65 4.37 -6.93
CA MET A 14 -1.47 4.89 -8.27
C MET A 14 -0.48 6.05 -8.30
N ALA A 15 -0.69 7.04 -7.44
CA ALA A 15 0.15 8.23 -7.38
C ALA A 15 1.54 7.91 -6.82
N GLY A 16 1.60 7.08 -5.77
CA GLY A 16 2.87 6.77 -5.11
C GLY A 16 3.83 5.98 -5.98
N LEU A 17 3.31 5.00 -6.72
CA LEU A 17 4.16 4.21 -7.62
C LEU A 17 4.69 5.04 -8.79
N ARG A 18 4.00 6.10 -9.16
CA ARG A 18 4.38 6.98 -10.27
C ARG A 18 5.11 8.26 -9.82
N ALA A 19 5.20 8.50 -8.51
CA ALA A 19 5.81 9.72 -7.98
C ALA A 19 7.30 9.77 -8.29
N PRO A 20 7.83 10.94 -8.70
CA PRO A 20 9.26 11.07 -9.00
C PRO A 20 10.12 11.15 -7.74
N GLN A 21 9.55 11.46 -6.59
CA GLN A 21 10.26 11.48 -5.32
C GLN A 21 10.17 10.13 -4.64
N ARG A 22 11.24 9.74 -3.96
CA ARG A 22 11.22 8.54 -3.14
C ARG A 22 10.39 8.77 -1.88
N LEU A 23 9.49 7.81 -1.61
CA LEU A 23 8.65 7.83 -0.42
C LEU A 23 9.14 6.80 0.60
N ALA A 24 8.90 7.07 1.88
CA ALA A 24 9.26 6.14 2.95
C ALA A 24 8.38 4.88 2.91
N GLY A 25 7.15 5.00 2.45
CA GLY A 25 6.23 3.88 2.34
C GLY A 25 4.93 4.25 1.68
N LEU A 26 4.20 3.23 1.24
CA LEU A 26 2.85 3.35 0.71
C LEU A 26 1.93 2.47 1.54
N VAL A 27 0.74 2.99 1.85
CA VAL A 27 -0.26 2.27 2.63
C VAL A 27 -1.58 2.25 1.88
N GLY A 28 -2.07 1.05 1.60
CA GLY A 28 -3.35 0.85 0.96
C GLY A 28 -4.28 0.01 1.81
N LEU A 29 -5.34 0.63 2.32
CA LEU A 29 -6.33 -0.02 3.19
C LEU A 29 -7.65 -0.21 2.43
N SER A 30 -8.13 -1.44 2.37
CA SER A 30 -9.45 -1.79 1.85
C SER A 30 -9.70 -1.30 0.43
N GLY A 31 -8.71 -1.45 -0.44
CA GLY A 31 -8.81 -0.99 -1.82
C GLY A 31 -8.10 -1.90 -2.80
N TYR A 32 -7.61 -1.32 -3.88
CA TYR A 32 -7.02 -2.05 -4.99
C TYR A 32 -6.06 -1.13 -5.77
N LEU A 33 -5.29 -1.73 -6.67
CA LEU A 33 -4.40 -0.99 -7.57
C LEU A 33 -5.15 -0.65 -8.86
N PRO A 34 -5.47 0.63 -9.12
CA PRO A 34 -6.06 1.03 -10.40
C PRO A 34 -4.99 1.04 -11.49
N LEU A 35 -5.40 0.97 -12.75
CA LEU A 35 -4.50 0.98 -13.90
C LEU A 35 -3.42 -0.11 -13.79
N ALA A 36 -3.79 -1.25 -13.22
CA ALA A 36 -2.85 -2.35 -12.99
C ALA A 36 -2.09 -2.77 -14.26
N PRO A 37 -2.74 -2.88 -15.45
CA PRO A 37 -2.02 -3.30 -16.65
C PRO A 37 -0.92 -2.35 -17.12
N THR A 38 -0.96 -1.07 -16.73
CA THR A 38 0.03 -0.08 -17.16
C THR A 38 1.06 0.23 -16.08
N THR A 39 0.93 -0.36 -14.89
CA THR A 39 1.81 -0.06 -13.75
C THR A 39 3.28 -0.31 -14.07
N ALA A 40 3.60 -1.44 -14.70
CA ALA A 40 4.98 -1.80 -14.99
C ALA A 40 5.67 -0.76 -15.88
N ALA A 41 4.94 -0.21 -16.84
CA ALA A 41 5.48 0.79 -17.77
C ALA A 41 5.51 2.20 -17.18
N GLU A 42 4.55 2.53 -16.32
CA GLU A 42 4.37 3.90 -15.82
C GLU A 42 4.99 4.16 -14.46
N ARG A 43 5.33 3.12 -13.71
CA ARG A 43 5.92 3.31 -12.38
C ARG A 43 7.27 4.00 -12.47
N SER A 44 7.57 4.84 -11.46
CA SER A 44 8.86 5.51 -11.40
C SER A 44 9.91 4.59 -10.80
N THR A 45 11.18 4.82 -11.15
CA THR A 45 12.30 4.09 -10.54
C THR A 45 12.52 4.53 -9.10
N ALA A 46 12.05 5.71 -8.71
CA ALA A 46 12.25 6.26 -7.37
C ALA A 46 11.64 5.38 -6.28
N ASN A 47 10.54 4.69 -6.58
CA ASN A 47 9.79 3.93 -5.58
C ASN A 47 9.79 2.42 -5.81
N LEU A 48 10.75 1.88 -6.56
CA LEU A 48 10.84 0.43 -6.79
C LEU A 48 11.10 -0.34 -5.49
N ALA A 49 11.87 0.24 -4.57
CA ALA A 49 12.20 -0.38 -3.28
C ALA A 49 11.35 0.14 -2.13
N THR A 50 10.41 1.03 -2.37
CA THR A 50 9.56 1.60 -1.33
C THR A 50 8.66 0.50 -0.74
N PRO A 51 8.66 0.30 0.59
CA PRO A 51 7.80 -0.72 1.19
C PRO A 51 6.33 -0.35 1.10
N ILE A 52 5.49 -1.35 0.92
CA ILE A 52 4.05 -1.19 0.77
C ILE A 52 3.35 -2.00 1.85
N PHE A 53 2.44 -1.38 2.59
CA PHE A 53 1.55 -2.05 3.52
C PHE A 53 0.17 -2.10 2.89
N MET A 54 -0.41 -3.29 2.78
CA MET A 54 -1.77 -3.46 2.30
C MET A 54 -2.58 -4.26 3.29
N ALA A 55 -3.79 -3.83 3.56
CA ALA A 55 -4.70 -4.52 4.47
C ALA A 55 -6.11 -4.54 3.90
N HIS A 56 -6.87 -5.58 4.26
CA HIS A 56 -8.21 -5.78 3.73
C HIS A 56 -9.08 -6.56 4.71
N GLY A 57 -10.36 -6.24 4.72
CA GLY A 57 -11.35 -6.99 5.47
C GLY A 57 -11.78 -8.24 4.71
N LEU A 58 -11.76 -9.39 5.39
CA LEU A 58 -12.17 -10.67 4.78
C LEU A 58 -13.65 -10.69 4.39
N HIS A 59 -14.47 -9.86 5.02
CA HIS A 59 -15.92 -9.76 4.80
C HIS A 59 -16.32 -8.47 4.09
N ASP A 60 -15.36 -7.82 3.41
CA ASP A 60 -15.63 -6.58 2.67
C ASP A 60 -16.47 -6.87 1.44
N THR A 61 -17.66 -6.24 1.37
CA THR A 61 -18.59 -6.39 0.24
C THR A 61 -18.57 -5.17 -0.68
N VAL A 62 -17.92 -4.09 -0.30
CA VAL A 62 -17.77 -2.87 -1.11
C VAL A 62 -16.62 -3.02 -2.09
N VAL A 63 -15.45 -3.35 -1.56
CA VAL A 63 -14.29 -3.75 -2.36
C VAL A 63 -13.97 -5.18 -1.94
N VAL A 64 -14.32 -6.15 -2.78
CA VAL A 64 -14.14 -7.56 -2.42
C VAL A 64 -12.65 -7.87 -2.17
N PRO A 65 -12.35 -8.76 -1.20
CA PRO A 65 -10.96 -9.03 -0.82
C PRO A 65 -10.09 -9.50 -1.98
N GLU A 66 -10.66 -10.18 -2.96
CA GLU A 66 -9.96 -10.68 -4.14
C GLU A 66 -9.34 -9.55 -4.97
N ARG A 67 -9.93 -8.37 -4.99
CA ARG A 67 -9.35 -7.22 -5.68
C ARG A 67 -8.08 -6.75 -5.00
N GLY A 68 -8.09 -6.77 -3.68
CA GLY A 68 -6.90 -6.44 -2.88
C GLY A 68 -5.80 -7.46 -3.05
N SER A 69 -6.12 -8.75 -2.94
CA SER A 69 -5.13 -9.81 -3.06
C SER A 69 -4.56 -9.91 -4.47
N THR A 70 -5.39 -9.69 -5.49
CA THR A 70 -4.91 -9.64 -6.88
C THR A 70 -3.93 -8.49 -7.08
N SER A 71 -4.23 -7.32 -6.51
CA SER A 71 -3.33 -6.16 -6.56
C SER A 71 -2.02 -6.45 -5.86
N ARG A 72 -2.07 -7.07 -4.68
CA ARG A 72 -0.88 -7.52 -3.95
C ARG A 72 -0.01 -8.45 -4.81
N ASP A 73 -0.63 -9.45 -5.41
CA ASP A 73 0.11 -10.44 -6.20
C ASP A 73 0.76 -9.81 -7.43
N LEU A 74 0.07 -8.89 -8.08
CA LEU A 74 0.64 -8.15 -9.20
C LEU A 74 1.85 -7.34 -8.76
N LEU A 75 1.74 -6.61 -7.67
CA LEU A 75 2.85 -5.80 -7.16
C LEU A 75 4.04 -6.67 -6.75
N ARG A 76 3.79 -7.79 -6.08
CA ARG A 76 4.85 -8.74 -5.72
C ARG A 76 5.51 -9.34 -6.96
N GLY A 77 4.71 -9.63 -7.97
CA GLY A 77 5.22 -10.14 -9.25
C GLY A 77 6.10 -9.14 -9.98
N LEU A 78 5.89 -7.84 -9.76
CA LEU A 78 6.72 -6.77 -10.30
C LEU A 78 7.95 -6.46 -9.43
N GLY A 79 8.15 -7.19 -8.33
CA GLY A 79 9.29 -7.02 -7.46
C GLY A 79 9.07 -6.06 -6.29
N HIS A 80 7.88 -5.56 -6.10
CA HIS A 80 7.58 -4.70 -4.95
C HIS A 80 7.45 -5.50 -3.66
N ARG A 81 7.91 -4.92 -2.56
CA ARG A 81 7.80 -5.52 -1.24
C ARG A 81 6.47 -5.12 -0.62
N VAL A 82 5.56 -6.08 -0.50
CA VAL A 82 4.23 -5.85 0.03
C VAL A 82 4.03 -6.67 1.29
N ASP A 83 3.76 -5.99 2.40
CA ASP A 83 3.28 -6.60 3.64
C ASP A 83 1.77 -6.63 3.58
N TRP A 84 1.19 -7.84 3.59
CA TRP A 84 -0.25 -8.04 3.45
C TRP A 84 -0.85 -8.49 4.78
N HIS A 85 -1.97 -7.84 5.15
CA HIS A 85 -2.72 -8.19 6.34
C HIS A 85 -4.21 -8.30 6.02
N ALA A 86 -4.86 -9.33 6.55
CA ALA A 86 -6.30 -9.52 6.39
C ALA A 86 -6.93 -9.68 7.77
N TYR A 87 -8.13 -9.12 7.94
CA TYR A 87 -8.80 -9.07 9.22
C TYR A 87 -10.26 -9.50 9.08
N PRO A 88 -10.86 -10.12 10.12
CA PRO A 88 -12.28 -10.50 10.11
C PRO A 88 -13.16 -9.26 10.30
N MET A 89 -13.22 -8.42 9.27
CA MET A 89 -14.00 -7.18 9.26
C MET A 89 -14.57 -6.93 7.87
N GLU A 90 -15.56 -6.05 7.80
CA GLU A 90 -16.14 -5.59 6.56
C GLU A 90 -15.30 -4.46 5.94
N HIS A 91 -15.94 -3.55 5.20
CA HIS A 91 -15.28 -2.38 4.61
C HIS A 91 -15.06 -1.32 5.69
N SER A 92 -14.05 -1.54 6.52
CA SER A 92 -13.86 -0.79 7.76
C SER A 92 -12.38 -0.79 8.16
N VAL A 93 -12.10 -0.25 9.33
CA VAL A 93 -10.80 -0.27 9.98
C VAL A 93 -11.00 -0.84 11.39
N CYS A 94 -10.18 -1.82 11.77
CA CYS A 94 -10.25 -2.40 13.11
C CYS A 94 -9.02 -2.04 13.93
N MET A 95 -9.11 -2.27 15.24
CA MET A 95 -8.01 -1.93 16.17
C MET A 95 -6.74 -2.72 15.87
N GLU A 96 -6.88 -3.99 15.48
CA GLU A 96 -5.72 -4.82 15.11
C GLU A 96 -5.00 -4.24 13.89
N GLU A 97 -5.74 -3.79 12.90
CA GLU A 97 -5.18 -3.14 11.71
C GLU A 97 -4.42 -1.87 12.09
N VAL A 98 -4.98 -1.04 12.95
CA VAL A 98 -4.33 0.18 13.41
C VAL A 98 -3.03 -0.15 14.15
N ALA A 99 -3.04 -1.17 15.00
CA ALA A 99 -1.84 -1.59 15.73
C ALA A 99 -0.75 -2.09 14.78
N ASP A 100 -1.11 -2.92 13.81
CA ASP A 100 -0.16 -3.44 12.83
C ASP A 100 0.40 -2.34 11.94
N LEU A 101 -0.46 -1.43 11.51
CA LEU A 101 -0.06 -0.28 10.71
C LEU A 101 0.89 0.63 11.48
N ASN A 102 0.58 0.91 12.75
CA ASN A 102 1.44 1.74 13.59
C ASN A 102 2.83 1.12 13.73
N ARG A 103 2.91 -0.19 13.95
CA ARG A 103 4.17 -0.89 14.06
C ARG A 103 4.97 -0.81 12.76
N TRP A 104 4.30 -0.99 11.63
CA TRP A 104 4.93 -0.89 10.32
C TRP A 104 5.43 0.54 10.03
N LEU A 105 4.62 1.56 10.33
CA LEU A 105 5.01 2.96 10.15
C LEU A 105 6.24 3.31 10.97
N LEU A 106 6.29 2.89 12.23
CA LEU A 106 7.45 3.14 13.08
C LEU A 106 8.70 2.49 12.49
N ALA A 107 8.57 1.30 11.94
CA ALA A 107 9.72 0.60 11.34
C ALA A 107 10.23 1.32 10.10
N VAL A 108 9.35 1.70 9.17
CA VAL A 108 9.79 2.33 7.91
C VAL A 108 10.30 3.75 8.10
N LEU A 109 9.72 4.49 9.05
CA LEU A 109 10.13 5.87 9.31
C LEU A 109 11.41 5.97 10.13
N SER A 110 11.78 4.91 10.86
CA SER A 110 13.01 4.88 11.65
C SER A 110 14.19 4.24 10.92
N THR A 111 13.98 3.71 9.72
CA THR A 111 15.04 3.08 8.94
C THR A 111 16.00 4.13 8.40
N PRO A 112 17.33 3.95 8.60
CA PRO A 112 18.31 4.81 7.96
C PRO A 112 18.13 4.81 6.45
N GLY A 113 18.19 5.98 5.82
CA GLY A 113 17.94 6.11 4.39
C GLY A 113 16.48 6.41 4.06
N ALA A 114 15.54 6.16 4.97
CA ALA A 114 14.16 6.62 4.82
C ALA A 114 14.01 8.08 5.25
N GLY A 115 15.01 8.65 5.90
CA GLY A 115 14.95 10.01 6.42
C GLY A 115 14.64 11.05 5.36
N GLY A 116 15.23 10.95 4.19
CA GLY A 116 14.92 11.86 3.10
C GLY A 116 13.48 11.78 2.62
N ALA A 117 12.84 10.64 2.81
CA ALA A 117 11.46 10.42 2.41
C ALA A 117 10.45 10.96 3.44
N VAL A 118 10.91 11.29 4.64
CA VAL A 118 10.05 11.89 5.68
C VAL A 118 9.48 13.22 5.20
N GLU A 119 10.18 13.89 4.32
CA GLU A 119 9.76 15.16 3.76
C GLU A 119 8.60 15.03 2.76
N ALA A 120 8.33 13.84 2.32
CA ALA A 120 7.30 13.59 1.33
C ALA A 120 5.86 13.63 1.94
#